data_8a309060ab6ab739f0c978b5c3575ccc
#
_entry.id   8a309060ab6ab739f0c978b5c3575ccc
#
_cell.length_a   1.000
_cell.length_b   1.000
_cell.length_c   1.000
_cell.angle_alpha   90.00
_cell.angle_beta   90.00
_cell.angle_gamma   90.00
#
_symmetry.space_group_name_H-M   'P 1'
#
loop_
_entity.id
_entity.type
_entity.pdbx_description
1 polymer ?
#
loop_
_entity_poly.entity_id
_entity_poly.type
_entity_poly.pdbx_seq_one_letter_code
_entity_poly.pdbx_strand_id
1 'polypeptide(L)'
;MVERWQKHSLWADDEESVVIDSEKGMTKRNYSPIGGAYYAARLAVLEHLKKLGRCARVICLRDISGEYWAPLGVWVIREAAHKALSEKPFKVATLSDAVNAAAFKLGTRFWVPMISMLKDMKEQKSIFDFG
;
A
#
# COMPACT_ATOMS: atom_id res chain seq x y z
N MET A 1 -0.84 3.98 -2.00
CA MET A 1 -0.97 3.50 -0.60
C MET A 1 -2.43 3.56 -0.18
N VAL A 2 -2.91 2.51 0.46
CA VAL A 2 -4.22 2.48 1.11
C VAL A 2 -3.99 2.28 2.60
N GLU A 3 -4.55 3.16 3.40
CA GLU A 3 -4.45 3.12 4.86
C GLU A 3 -5.85 3.03 5.46
N ARG A 4 -6.10 1.98 6.22
CA ARG A 4 -7.34 1.78 6.96
C ARG A 4 -7.09 1.87 8.46
N TRP A 5 -7.90 2.68 9.11
CA TRP A 5 -7.97 2.79 10.56
C TRP A 5 -9.21 2.06 11.05
N GLN A 6 -9.02 0.96 11.74
CA GLN A 6 -10.13 0.21 12.32
C GLN A 6 -10.78 1.00 13.47
N LYS A 7 -12.04 0.69 13.76
CA LYS A 7 -12.77 1.29 14.89
C LYS A 7 -11.93 1.27 16.17
N HIS A 8 -12.10 2.29 16.98
CA HIS A 8 -11.40 2.50 18.24
C HIS A 8 -9.88 2.69 18.11
N SER A 9 -9.35 2.80 16.92
CA SER A 9 -7.99 3.26 16.70
C SER A 9 -7.89 4.79 16.85
N LEU A 10 -6.69 5.31 16.98
CA LEU A 10 -6.40 6.70 17.33
C LEU A 10 -7.19 7.75 16.52
N TRP A 11 -7.42 7.50 15.22
CA TRP A 11 -8.07 8.46 14.32
C TRP A 11 -9.41 8.00 13.77
N ALA A 12 -10.00 6.98 14.34
CA ALA A 12 -11.21 6.36 13.77
C ALA A 12 -12.36 6.19 14.77
N ASP A 13 -12.25 6.70 15.98
CA ASP A 13 -13.30 6.63 17.02
C ASP A 13 -14.22 5.39 16.88
N ASP A 14 -15.53 5.60 16.69
CA ASP A 14 -16.51 4.53 16.55
C ASP A 14 -16.71 4.02 15.12
N GLU A 15 -16.12 4.69 14.13
CA GLU A 15 -16.20 4.32 12.73
C GLU A 15 -14.83 4.04 12.13
N GLU A 16 -14.78 3.15 11.13
CA GLU A 16 -13.53 2.96 10.39
C GLU A 16 -13.25 4.13 9.45
N SER A 17 -12.00 4.45 9.27
CA SER A 17 -11.54 5.46 8.33
C SER A 17 -10.59 4.84 7.30
N VAL A 18 -10.81 5.15 6.04
CA VAL A 18 -9.96 4.70 4.93
C VAL A 18 -9.44 5.89 4.16
N VAL A 19 -8.14 5.96 3.99
CA VAL A 19 -7.49 7.01 3.21
C VAL A 19 -6.66 6.34 2.10
N ILE A 20 -6.79 6.85 0.89
CA ILE A 20 -6.07 6.36 -0.27
C ILE A 20 -5.32 7.49 -0.97
N ASP A 21 -4.11 7.22 -1.39
CA ASP A 21 -3.34 8.15 -2.21
C ASP A 21 -2.41 7.40 -3.17
N SER A 22 -2.14 8.04 -4.29
CA SER A 22 -1.27 7.47 -5.31
C SER A 22 -0.47 8.55 -6.03
N GLU A 23 0.60 8.14 -6.68
CA GLU A 23 1.38 8.99 -7.56
C GLU A 23 1.73 8.25 -8.85
N LYS A 24 1.80 8.98 -9.95
CA LYS A 24 2.30 8.51 -11.22
C LYS A 24 3.55 9.33 -11.58
N GLY A 25 4.61 8.62 -11.98
CA GLY A 25 5.89 9.27 -12.29
C GLY A 25 6.67 9.67 -11.05
N MET A 26 7.58 10.65 -11.20
CA MET A 26 8.58 10.97 -10.18
C MET A 26 8.18 12.12 -9.25
N THR A 27 7.11 12.83 -9.55
CA THR A 27 6.71 14.01 -8.76
C THR A 27 5.26 13.93 -8.32
N LYS A 28 5.07 14.14 -7.03
CA LYS A 28 3.75 14.32 -6.43
C LYS A 28 3.48 15.82 -6.28
N ARG A 29 2.35 16.29 -6.84
CA ARG A 29 2.03 17.71 -6.87
C ARG A 29 1.50 18.25 -5.54
N ASN A 30 0.74 17.45 -4.82
CA ASN A 30 0.11 17.84 -3.56
C ASN A 30 0.62 16.97 -2.40
N TYR A 31 0.61 17.53 -1.19
CA TYR A 31 0.91 16.76 0.01
C TYR A 31 -0.14 15.67 0.23
N SER A 32 0.32 14.47 0.59
CA SER A 32 -0.56 13.33 0.78
C SER A 32 -1.52 13.51 1.96
N PRO A 33 -2.82 13.19 1.79
CA PRO A 33 -3.76 13.16 2.90
C PRO A 33 -3.43 12.09 3.95
N ILE A 34 -2.62 11.08 3.59
CA ILE A 34 -2.09 10.09 4.53
C ILE A 34 -0.98 10.70 5.42
N GLY A 35 -0.42 11.84 5.02
CA GLY A 35 0.59 12.54 5.79
C GLY A 35 1.96 11.87 5.76
N GLY A 36 2.71 12.01 6.85
CA GLY A 36 4.07 11.47 6.97
C GLY A 36 4.17 9.96 6.76
N ALA A 37 3.11 9.20 7.01
CA ALA A 37 3.05 7.77 6.77
C ALA A 37 3.26 7.41 5.30
N TYR A 38 2.66 8.18 4.40
CA TYR A 38 2.85 8.00 2.97
C TYR A 38 4.32 8.14 2.56
N TYR A 39 4.97 9.20 3.01
CA TYR A 39 6.37 9.49 2.66
C TYR A 39 7.35 8.52 3.30
N ALA A 40 7.07 8.03 4.50
CA ALA A 40 7.89 7.01 5.14
C ALA A 40 7.85 5.68 4.38
N ALA A 41 6.66 5.25 3.98
CA ALA A 41 6.48 4.06 3.14
C ALA A 41 7.11 4.24 1.75
N ARG A 42 6.91 5.41 1.14
CA ARG A 42 7.48 5.76 -0.16
C ARG A 42 9.00 5.69 -0.15
N LEU A 43 9.63 6.26 0.86
CA LEU A 43 11.09 6.23 0.99
C LEU A 43 11.62 4.80 1.10
N ALA A 44 11.02 3.98 1.95
CA ALA A 44 11.42 2.59 2.11
C ALA A 44 11.31 1.79 0.80
N VAL A 45 10.22 2.00 0.05
CA VAL A 45 10.01 1.37 -1.26
C VAL A 45 11.07 1.83 -2.27
N LEU A 46 11.34 3.12 -2.36
CA LEU A 46 12.34 3.67 -3.29
C LEU A 46 13.74 3.16 -2.98
N GLU A 47 14.12 3.09 -1.72
CA GLU A 47 15.40 2.53 -1.29
C GLU A 47 15.52 1.04 -1.69
N HIS A 48 14.46 0.28 -1.50
CA HIS A 48 14.42 -1.14 -1.88
C HIS A 48 14.53 -1.33 -3.39
N LEU A 49 13.77 -0.57 -4.18
CA LEU A 49 13.82 -0.60 -5.64
C LEU A 49 15.21 -0.19 -6.17
N LYS A 50 15.83 0.80 -5.55
CA LYS A 50 17.21 1.22 -5.87
C LYS A 50 18.20 0.06 -5.65
N LYS A 51 18.09 -0.66 -4.53
CA LYS A 51 18.94 -1.84 -4.27
C LYS A 51 18.73 -2.94 -5.31
N LEU A 52 17.49 -3.15 -5.76
CA LEU A 52 17.17 -4.13 -6.80
C LEU A 52 17.57 -3.66 -8.21
N GLY A 53 17.85 -2.39 -8.40
CA GLY A 53 18.10 -1.79 -9.71
C GLY A 53 16.88 -1.87 -10.64
N ARG A 54 15.68 -1.77 -10.12
CA ARG A 54 14.42 -1.94 -10.85
C ARG A 54 13.43 -0.80 -10.59
N CYS A 55 12.59 -0.54 -11.59
CA CYS A 55 11.36 0.22 -11.45
C CYS A 55 10.18 -0.75 -11.34
N ALA A 56 9.21 -0.43 -10.51
CA ALA A 56 8.00 -1.24 -10.33
C ALA A 56 6.81 -0.38 -9.96
N ARG A 57 5.61 -0.90 -10.26
CA ARG A 57 4.38 -0.39 -9.66
C ARG A 57 4.21 -1.06 -8.31
N VAL A 58 3.98 -0.28 -7.28
CA VAL A 58 3.89 -0.77 -5.90
C VAL A 58 2.59 -0.33 -5.28
N ILE A 59 1.90 -1.28 -4.67
CA ILE A 59 0.72 -1.03 -3.85
C ILE A 59 1.10 -1.31 -2.41
N CYS A 60 1.01 -0.30 -1.57
CA CYS A 60 1.27 -0.39 -0.14
C CYS A 60 -0.06 -0.39 0.61
N LEU A 61 -0.30 -1.41 1.38
CA LEU A 61 -1.52 -1.58 2.18
C LEU A 61 -1.15 -1.54 3.66
N ARG A 62 -1.83 -0.68 4.40
CA ARG A 62 -1.67 -0.56 5.84
C ARG A 62 -3.03 -0.68 6.52
N ASP A 63 -3.13 -1.64 7.42
CA ASP A 63 -4.32 -1.84 8.24
C ASP A 63 -3.96 -1.64 9.72
N ILE A 64 -4.63 -0.68 10.36
CA ILE A 64 -4.31 -0.25 11.72
C ILE A 64 -5.43 -0.72 12.64
N SER A 65 -5.07 -1.59 13.59
CA SER A 65 -6.02 -2.15 14.55
C SER A 65 -6.46 -1.13 15.60
N GLY A 66 -7.57 -1.43 16.27
CA GLY A 66 -8.05 -0.63 17.39
C GLY A 66 -7.10 -0.58 18.60
N GLU A 67 -6.12 -1.48 18.67
CA GLU A 67 -5.07 -1.45 19.69
C GLU A 67 -4.06 -0.30 19.51
N TYR A 68 -4.02 0.30 18.32
CA TYR A 68 -3.17 1.45 18.05
C TYR A 68 -3.84 2.74 18.53
N TRP A 69 -3.60 3.08 19.78
CA TRP A 69 -4.25 4.21 20.46
C TRP A 69 -3.31 5.37 20.80
N ALA A 70 -2.00 5.19 20.63
CA ALA A 70 -1.00 6.21 20.94
C ALA A 70 -0.22 6.65 19.69
N PRO A 71 0.09 7.94 19.51
CA PRO A 71 0.92 8.42 18.41
C PRO A 71 2.37 8.00 18.61
N LEU A 72 2.84 7.03 17.85
CA LEU A 72 4.21 6.49 17.95
C LEU A 72 5.17 7.12 16.93
N GLY A 73 4.69 8.08 16.13
CA GLY A 73 5.51 8.78 15.14
C GLY A 73 5.72 8.00 13.83
N VAL A 74 6.31 8.69 12.86
CA VAL A 74 6.51 8.20 11.49
C VAL A 74 7.55 7.09 11.40
N TRP A 75 8.47 7.03 12.34
CA TRP A 75 9.52 6.00 12.37
C TRP A 75 8.96 4.57 12.47
N VAL A 76 7.81 4.38 13.13
CA VAL A 76 7.13 3.08 13.21
C VAL A 76 6.74 2.58 11.83
N ILE A 77 6.23 3.48 10.99
CA ILE A 77 5.82 3.16 9.63
C ILE A 77 7.03 2.82 8.77
N ARG A 78 8.11 3.60 8.91
CA ARG A 78 9.37 3.34 8.21
C ARG A 78 9.94 1.97 8.56
N GLU A 79 9.99 1.62 9.83
CA GLU A 79 10.48 0.33 10.30
C GLU A 79 9.57 -0.82 9.83
N ALA A 80 8.27 -0.66 9.89
CA ALA A 80 7.30 -1.65 9.40
C ALA A 80 7.45 -1.88 7.90
N ALA A 81 7.62 -0.82 7.12
CA ALA A 81 7.83 -0.92 5.67
C ALA A 81 9.16 -1.62 5.34
N HIS A 82 10.25 -1.26 6.02
CA HIS A 82 11.54 -1.94 5.86
C HIS A 82 11.45 -3.42 6.20
N LYS A 83 10.79 -3.76 7.29
CA LYS A 83 10.57 -5.15 7.70
C LYS A 83 9.78 -5.92 6.64
N ALA A 84 8.69 -5.36 6.15
CA ALA A 84 7.88 -5.99 5.12
C ALA A 84 8.68 -6.25 3.83
N LEU A 85 9.53 -5.29 3.43
CA LEU A 85 10.36 -5.41 2.23
C LEU A 85 11.56 -6.36 2.43
N SER A 86 11.99 -6.61 3.65
CA SER A 86 13.08 -7.54 3.97
C SER A 86 12.63 -9.00 4.07
N GLU A 87 11.33 -9.24 4.20
CA GLU A 87 10.78 -10.59 4.20
C GLU A 87 10.92 -11.24 2.82
N LYS A 88 10.97 -12.58 2.81
CA LYS A 88 11.01 -13.32 1.55
C LYS A 88 9.78 -13.03 0.71
N PRO A 89 9.93 -12.57 -0.54
CA PRO A 89 8.78 -12.27 -1.38
C PRO A 89 8.02 -13.54 -1.75
N PHE A 90 6.69 -13.42 -1.75
CA PHE A 90 5.81 -14.44 -2.27
C PHE A 90 5.49 -14.11 -3.73
N LYS A 91 6.08 -14.85 -4.66
CA LYS A 91 5.89 -14.64 -6.09
C LYS A 91 4.63 -15.33 -6.59
N VAL A 92 3.87 -14.64 -7.40
CA VAL A 92 2.63 -15.14 -8.00
C VAL A 92 2.64 -14.91 -9.51
N ALA A 93 1.87 -15.72 -10.23
CA ALA A 93 1.83 -15.66 -11.69
C ALA A 93 0.87 -14.60 -12.22
N THR A 94 -0.22 -14.29 -11.50
CA THR A 94 -1.27 -13.39 -11.95
C THR A 94 -1.57 -12.31 -10.92
N LEU A 95 -2.16 -11.19 -11.41
CA LEU A 95 -2.62 -10.11 -10.54
C LEU A 95 -3.70 -10.61 -9.58
N SER A 96 -4.59 -11.48 -10.05
CA SER A 96 -5.64 -12.09 -9.22
C SER A 96 -5.07 -12.86 -8.03
N ASP A 97 -4.01 -13.64 -8.27
CA ASP A 97 -3.31 -14.38 -7.21
C ASP A 97 -2.64 -13.44 -6.21
N ALA A 98 -2.05 -12.33 -6.68
CA ALA A 98 -1.47 -11.32 -5.81
C ALA A 98 -2.53 -10.66 -4.91
N VAL A 99 -3.69 -10.31 -5.47
CA VAL A 99 -4.82 -9.75 -4.73
C VAL A 99 -5.33 -10.73 -3.69
N ASN A 100 -5.49 -11.99 -4.04
CA ASN A 100 -5.94 -13.04 -3.12
C ASN A 100 -4.95 -13.26 -1.97
N ALA A 101 -3.66 -13.28 -2.26
CA ALA A 101 -2.62 -13.42 -1.24
C ALA A 101 -2.61 -12.25 -0.24
N ALA A 102 -2.72 -11.02 -0.75
CA ALA A 102 -2.81 -9.82 0.09
C ALA A 102 -4.10 -9.81 0.93
N ALA A 103 -5.23 -10.17 0.32
CA ALA A 103 -6.51 -10.26 1.02
C ALA A 103 -6.49 -11.30 2.13
N PHE A 104 -5.86 -12.44 1.90
CA PHE A 104 -5.67 -13.47 2.91
C PHE A 104 -4.82 -12.95 4.09
N LYS A 105 -3.71 -12.30 3.81
CA LYS A 105 -2.80 -11.77 4.83
C LYS A 105 -3.46 -10.67 5.67
N LEU A 106 -4.25 -9.80 5.06
CA LEU A 106 -4.96 -8.71 5.73
C LEU A 106 -6.32 -9.13 6.33
N GLY A 107 -6.84 -10.29 5.93
CA GLY A 107 -8.16 -10.75 6.34
C GLY A 107 -9.31 -9.96 5.72
N THR A 108 -9.08 -9.17 4.67
CA THR A 108 -10.10 -8.32 4.05
C THR A 108 -9.77 -7.97 2.60
N ARG A 109 -10.80 -7.68 1.81
CA ARG A 109 -10.69 -7.26 0.39
C ARG A 109 -11.27 -5.87 0.14
N PHE A 110 -11.60 -5.10 1.17
CA PHE A 110 -12.27 -3.79 1.02
C PHE A 110 -11.50 -2.82 0.11
N TRP A 111 -10.20 -2.94 0.08
CA TRP A 111 -9.28 -2.06 -0.66
C TRP A 111 -9.26 -2.30 -2.18
N VAL A 112 -9.71 -3.46 -2.64
CA VAL A 112 -9.60 -3.87 -4.05
C VAL A 112 -10.30 -2.90 -5.01
N PRO A 113 -11.59 -2.53 -4.80
CA PRO A 113 -12.27 -1.61 -5.72
C PRO A 113 -11.77 -0.16 -5.62
N MET A 114 -11.00 0.18 -4.59
CA MET A 114 -10.51 1.53 -4.35
C MET A 114 -9.20 1.85 -5.08
N ILE A 115 -8.51 0.85 -5.61
CA ILE A 115 -7.19 1.03 -6.22
C ILE A 115 -7.33 1.21 -7.73
N SER A 116 -7.18 2.44 -8.20
CA SER A 116 -7.20 2.76 -9.64
C SER A 116 -6.10 2.02 -10.41
N MET A 117 -4.95 1.80 -9.79
CA MET A 117 -3.83 1.08 -10.40
C MET A 117 -4.21 -0.35 -10.81
N LEU A 118 -5.07 -1.04 -10.06
CA LEU A 118 -5.55 -2.37 -10.43
C LEU A 118 -6.40 -2.35 -11.70
N LYS A 119 -7.20 -1.31 -11.89
CA LYS A 119 -7.98 -1.10 -13.11
C LYS A 119 -7.05 -0.86 -14.31
N ASP A 120 -6.07 0.04 -14.15
CA ASP A 120 -5.08 0.36 -15.18
C ASP A 120 -4.29 -0.89 -15.59
N MET A 121 -3.90 -1.74 -14.65
CA MET A 121 -3.20 -2.99 -14.95
C MET A 121 -4.06 -3.99 -15.70
N LYS A 122 -5.34 -4.09 -15.39
CA LYS A 122 -6.30 -4.94 -16.14
C LYS A 122 -6.48 -4.45 -17.57
N GLU A 123 -6.60 -3.15 -17.77
CA GLU A 123 -6.71 -2.53 -19.09
C GLU A 123 -5.45 -2.74 -19.93
N GLN A 124 -4.26 -2.57 -19.34
CA GLN A 124 -2.98 -2.85 -20.02
C GLN A 124 -2.84 -4.31 -20.42
N LYS A 125 -3.31 -5.24 -19.60
CA LYS A 125 -3.29 -6.66 -19.93
C LYS A 125 -4.14 -6.94 -21.17
N SER A 126 -5.30 -6.29 -21.30
CA SER A 126 -6.15 -6.45 -22.48
C SER A 126 -5.50 -5.90 -23.76
N ILE A 127 -4.69 -4.86 -23.67
CA ILE A 127 -3.92 -4.31 -24.80
C ILE A 127 -2.81 -5.28 -25.23
N PHE A 128 -2.12 -5.92 -24.32
CA PHE A 128 -1.07 -6.89 -24.61
C PHE A 128 -1.60 -8.21 -25.17
N ASP A 129 -2.85 -8.56 -24.89
CA ASP A 129 -3.49 -9.76 -25.42
C ASP A 129 -3.82 -9.66 -26.93
N PHE A 130 -3.69 -8.47 -27.54
CA PHE A 130 -3.85 -8.23 -28.97
C PHE A 130 -2.53 -8.34 -29.79
N GLY A 131 -1.43 -8.50 -29.14
CA GLY A 131 -0.14 -8.69 -29.76
C GLY A 131 0.19 -10.15 -29.97
#